data_9ca3328e2a2d633f1859a93d1cf51451
#
_entry.id   9ca3328e2a2d633f1859a93d1cf51451
#
_cell.length_a   1.000
_cell.length_b   1.000
_cell.length_c   1.000
_cell.angle_alpha   90.00
_cell.angle_beta   90.00
_cell.angle_gamma   90.00
#
_symmetry.space_group_name_H-M   'P 1'
#
loop_
_entity.id
_entity.type
_entity.pdbx_description
1 polymer ?
#
loop_
_entity_poly.entity_id
_entity_poly.type
_entity_poly.pdbx_seq_one_letter_code
_entity_poly.pdbx_strand_id
1 'polypeptide(L)'
;MIVSVNGVKREVPQGSRIRDILDGEPYSEGSIMAVSRAGEEVLSETDEYEIVTQKGSFNIRLNGTAFAEKWKELKNAIVGVGIRWGTNKILAVGSFPSDLPVDRERHDYMRYDCFLSLGGFDNRSTYMMIAKINHTAGYGTNDGIFGKVTKGRHVLELLDEDDSIIAINPVVLNTIEKNSFVTSDVDIVIEDGMSIETYVHVKLNKNSPVACEQFLVVAENGMMEITDKTSTYAANSTRLNVSLVKEETAVRDEGIVTVRNEGNGAGRIYFYNSKRQLSPNHTVIGTITTGSELLRLSPKGSKVTIRSTPQRIMTIGMTQRDAAEFLKSLGITQSRTGLESDDSVVVEQEPELTMEITDEVETFGRQKELIAVWELNDKDSPKTTSYIRRLTGLDYKKVGTLKVFFTYPGMPMVTFEGNVSQASTLLPEATFEGMSRKGEIGVTNMSRPGKGTIGIRLEPSSEFGPTGEEKYGTNDAGVMMSDLETFLRDLRDGDLVYIREFESGDEKAEHKAGELKVDEEEFNFVSHKPPAGPFV
;
A
#
# COMPACT_ATOMS: atom_id res chain seq x y z
N MET A 1 -25.79 25.74 -13.65
CA MET A 1 -25.81 24.90 -12.45
C MET A 1 -24.46 24.91 -11.79
N ILE A 2 -24.43 24.79 -10.47
CA ILE A 2 -23.16 24.85 -9.71
C ILE A 2 -22.77 23.43 -9.29
N VAL A 3 -21.53 23.03 -9.61
CA VAL A 3 -20.97 21.74 -9.25
C VAL A 3 -19.63 21.93 -8.53
N SER A 4 -19.22 20.94 -7.76
CA SER A 4 -17.88 20.90 -7.16
C SER A 4 -17.00 19.90 -7.91
N VAL A 5 -15.89 20.35 -8.47
CA VAL A 5 -14.91 19.48 -9.12
C VAL A 5 -13.62 19.56 -8.32
N ASN A 6 -13.19 18.43 -7.77
CA ASN A 6 -11.97 18.33 -6.93
C ASN A 6 -11.96 19.36 -5.77
N GLY A 7 -13.14 19.62 -5.19
CA GLY A 7 -13.30 20.60 -4.10
C GLY A 7 -13.47 22.06 -4.55
N VAL A 8 -13.36 22.36 -5.85
CA VAL A 8 -13.52 23.70 -6.40
C VAL A 8 -14.92 23.85 -7.01
N LYS A 9 -15.68 24.85 -6.56
CA LYS A 9 -17.01 25.14 -7.14
C LYS A 9 -16.86 25.78 -8.51
N ARG A 10 -17.63 25.28 -9.49
CA ARG A 10 -17.67 25.76 -10.87
C ARG A 10 -19.11 25.90 -11.36
N GLU A 11 -19.32 26.87 -12.23
CA GLU A 11 -20.57 27.01 -12.96
C GLU A 11 -20.43 26.28 -14.30
N VAL A 12 -21.37 25.36 -14.58
CA VAL A 12 -21.40 24.58 -15.83
C VAL A 12 -22.77 24.72 -16.51
N PRO A 13 -22.85 24.65 -17.85
CA PRO A 13 -24.12 24.67 -18.58
C PRO A 13 -25.03 23.50 -18.16
N GLN A 14 -26.32 23.68 -18.28
CA GLN A 14 -27.28 22.60 -18.05
C GLN A 14 -27.17 21.53 -19.12
N GLY A 15 -27.14 20.26 -18.72
CA GLY A 15 -26.96 19.13 -19.63
C GLY A 15 -25.50 18.77 -19.93
N SER A 16 -24.51 19.46 -19.30
CA SER A 16 -23.10 19.06 -19.38
C SER A 16 -22.90 17.65 -18.87
N ARG A 17 -21.90 16.97 -19.42
CA ARG A 17 -21.46 15.63 -18.99
C ARG A 17 -20.13 15.71 -18.25
N ILE A 18 -19.77 14.64 -17.55
CA ILE A 18 -18.47 14.59 -16.83
C ILE A 18 -17.31 14.90 -17.76
N ARG A 19 -17.31 14.38 -19.01
CA ARG A 19 -16.25 14.67 -20.00
C ARG A 19 -16.02 16.16 -20.23
N ASP A 20 -17.08 16.98 -20.16
CA ASP A 20 -17.02 18.41 -20.46
C ASP A 20 -16.30 19.21 -19.35
N ILE A 21 -16.11 18.62 -18.18
CA ILE A 21 -15.40 19.22 -17.04
C ILE A 21 -14.03 18.63 -16.78
N LEU A 22 -13.63 17.59 -17.52
CA LEU A 22 -12.31 16.94 -17.34
C LEU A 22 -11.18 17.74 -18.00
N ASP A 23 -11.48 18.67 -18.92
CA ASP A 23 -10.45 19.48 -19.56
C ASP A 23 -9.73 20.35 -18.52
N GLY A 24 -8.41 20.17 -18.44
CA GLY A 24 -7.55 20.81 -17.45
C GLY A 24 -7.57 20.19 -16.04
N GLU A 25 -8.35 19.14 -15.81
CA GLU A 25 -8.33 18.38 -14.55
C GLU A 25 -7.41 17.15 -14.62
N PRO A 26 -6.72 16.82 -13.51
CA PRO A 26 -5.99 15.56 -13.45
C PRO A 26 -6.93 14.37 -13.55
N TYR A 27 -6.88 13.68 -14.68
CA TYR A 27 -7.63 12.45 -14.93
C TYR A 27 -6.83 11.56 -15.87
N SER A 28 -6.63 10.32 -15.52
CA SER A 28 -5.98 9.31 -16.35
C SER A 28 -7.03 8.36 -16.90
N GLU A 29 -7.05 8.17 -18.21
CA GLU A 29 -8.00 7.28 -18.88
C GLU A 29 -7.95 5.87 -18.28
N GLY A 30 -9.11 5.29 -18.02
CA GLY A 30 -9.26 3.99 -17.35
C GLY A 30 -9.24 4.03 -15.81
N SER A 31 -9.06 5.22 -15.20
CA SER A 31 -9.28 5.39 -13.76
C SER A 31 -10.76 5.65 -13.44
N ILE A 32 -11.13 5.40 -12.18
CA ILE A 32 -12.46 5.72 -11.68
C ILE A 32 -12.48 7.12 -11.05
N MET A 33 -13.65 7.72 -11.03
CA MET A 33 -13.97 8.99 -10.37
C MET A 33 -15.03 8.75 -9.31
N ALA A 34 -15.06 9.56 -8.25
CA ALA A 34 -16.17 9.58 -7.31
C ALA A 34 -17.16 10.66 -7.70
N VAL A 35 -18.44 10.32 -7.71
CA VAL A 35 -19.56 11.22 -7.92
C VAL A 35 -20.42 11.18 -6.69
N SER A 36 -20.63 12.33 -6.06
CA SER A 36 -21.50 12.50 -4.89
C SER A 36 -22.61 13.47 -5.24
N ARG A 37 -23.86 13.08 -4.99
CA ARG A 37 -25.00 13.98 -5.05
C ARG A 37 -25.23 14.61 -3.69
N ALA A 38 -25.67 15.86 -3.65
CA ALA A 38 -26.12 16.48 -2.41
C ALA A 38 -27.22 15.61 -1.81
N GLY A 39 -26.97 15.04 -0.64
CA GLY A 39 -27.97 14.27 0.09
C GLY A 39 -28.82 15.17 0.98
N GLU A 40 -30.02 14.74 1.27
CA GLU A 40 -30.79 15.32 2.36
C GLU A 40 -30.17 14.94 3.69
N GLU A 41 -30.06 15.89 4.61
CA GLU A 41 -29.68 15.59 5.99
C GLU A 41 -30.76 14.75 6.63
N VAL A 42 -30.54 13.44 6.77
CA VAL A 42 -31.44 12.59 7.54
C VAL A 42 -30.87 12.49 8.96
N LEU A 43 -31.50 13.22 9.86
CA LEU A 43 -31.29 13.07 11.30
C LEU A 43 -31.95 11.75 11.72
N SER A 44 -31.18 10.69 11.90
CA SER A 44 -31.67 9.45 12.49
C SER A 44 -31.30 9.39 13.97
N GLU A 45 -32.30 9.30 14.84
CA GLU A 45 -32.08 8.95 16.25
C GLU A 45 -31.61 7.51 16.31
N THR A 46 -30.53 7.29 17.04
CA THR A 46 -30.02 5.94 17.29
C THR A 46 -30.64 5.38 18.58
N ASP A 47 -30.54 4.06 18.76
CA ASP A 47 -30.83 3.42 20.06
C ASP A 47 -29.74 3.65 21.13
N GLU A 48 -28.83 4.60 20.90
CA GLU A 48 -27.75 4.92 21.84
C GLU A 48 -28.03 6.26 22.54
N TYR A 49 -27.81 6.29 23.86
CA TYR A 49 -27.99 7.47 24.69
C TYR A 49 -26.73 7.76 25.48
N GLU A 50 -26.35 9.04 25.56
CA GLU A 50 -25.31 9.53 26.45
C GLU A 50 -25.90 9.90 27.80
N ILE A 51 -25.40 9.30 28.85
CA ILE A 51 -25.74 9.61 30.24
C ILE A 51 -24.64 10.51 30.80
N VAL A 52 -24.99 11.75 31.14
CA VAL A 52 -24.07 12.75 31.69
C VAL A 52 -24.17 12.79 33.19
N THR A 53 -23.02 12.76 33.87
CA THR A 53 -22.88 12.82 35.35
C THR A 53 -21.82 13.86 35.73
N GLN A 54 -21.64 14.12 37.03
CA GLN A 54 -20.58 15.00 37.56
C GLN A 54 -19.16 14.46 37.27
N LYS A 55 -19.00 13.15 37.14
CA LYS A 55 -17.67 12.50 36.90
C LYS A 55 -17.37 12.24 35.44
N GLY A 56 -18.24 12.65 34.52
CA GLY A 56 -18.12 12.42 33.08
C GLY A 56 -19.36 11.78 32.48
N SER A 57 -19.26 11.31 31.24
CA SER A 57 -20.38 10.66 30.54
C SER A 57 -20.07 9.21 30.18
N PHE A 58 -21.13 8.42 30.06
CA PHE A 58 -21.09 7.06 29.53
C PHE A 58 -22.26 6.83 28.57
N ASN A 59 -22.10 5.97 27.58
CA ASN A 59 -23.16 5.67 26.62
C ASN A 59 -23.79 4.32 26.93
N ILE A 60 -25.11 4.27 26.77
CA ILE A 60 -25.90 3.04 26.79
C ILE A 60 -26.51 2.82 25.41
N ARG A 61 -26.58 1.57 24.99
CA ARG A 61 -27.34 1.16 23.79
C ARG A 61 -28.52 0.32 24.21
N LEU A 62 -29.71 0.71 23.77
CA LEU A 62 -30.95 -0.01 24.03
C LEU A 62 -30.97 -1.33 23.23
N ASN A 63 -31.69 -2.33 23.76
CA ASN A 63 -31.77 -3.66 23.16
C ASN A 63 -33.09 -3.95 22.41
N GLY A 64 -33.95 -2.94 22.28
CA GLY A 64 -35.23 -3.05 21.55
C GLY A 64 -36.30 -3.90 22.26
N THR A 65 -36.13 -4.22 23.54
CA THR A 65 -37.13 -4.94 24.35
C THR A 65 -38.23 -4.01 24.87
N ALA A 66 -39.31 -4.57 25.42
CA ALA A 66 -40.34 -3.80 26.10
C ALA A 66 -39.80 -2.94 27.25
N PHE A 67 -38.72 -3.43 27.92
CA PHE A 67 -38.04 -2.66 28.97
C PHE A 67 -37.23 -1.48 28.38
N ALA A 68 -36.76 -1.57 27.16
CA ALA A 68 -36.12 -0.44 26.47
C ALA A 68 -37.11 0.68 26.17
N GLU A 69 -38.32 0.33 25.69
CA GLU A 69 -39.39 1.33 25.49
C GLU A 69 -39.82 1.91 26.82
N LYS A 70 -39.96 1.11 27.85
CA LYS A 70 -40.30 1.58 29.18
C LYS A 70 -39.24 2.53 29.76
N TRP A 71 -37.99 2.24 29.56
CA TRP A 71 -36.89 3.13 29.94
C TRP A 71 -36.97 4.49 29.21
N LYS A 72 -37.33 4.50 27.90
CA LYS A 72 -37.53 5.75 27.14
C LYS A 72 -38.65 6.62 27.75
N GLU A 73 -39.72 6.01 28.26
CA GLU A 73 -40.79 6.72 28.98
C GLU A 73 -40.27 7.30 30.29
N LEU A 74 -39.46 6.55 31.04
CA LEU A 74 -38.96 6.90 32.35
C LEU A 74 -37.74 7.81 32.34
N LYS A 75 -37.02 7.97 31.24
CA LYS A 75 -35.73 8.67 31.16
C LYS A 75 -35.76 10.09 31.74
N ASN A 76 -36.86 10.83 31.54
CA ASN A 76 -37.00 12.19 32.07
C ASN A 76 -37.16 12.20 33.60
N ALA A 77 -37.72 11.15 34.20
CA ALA A 77 -37.79 10.98 35.64
C ALA A 77 -36.47 10.55 36.28
N ILE A 78 -35.52 10.06 35.46
CA ILE A 78 -34.17 9.66 35.90
C ILE A 78 -33.21 10.86 35.94
N VAL A 79 -33.45 11.90 35.14
CA VAL A 79 -32.67 13.15 35.14
C VAL A 79 -32.82 13.86 36.49
N GLY A 80 -31.68 14.21 37.12
CA GLY A 80 -31.63 14.83 38.45
C GLY A 80 -31.63 13.82 39.58
N VAL A 81 -31.81 12.53 39.32
CA VAL A 81 -31.82 11.49 40.35
C VAL A 81 -30.42 11.10 40.73
N GLY A 82 -30.17 10.99 42.03
CA GLY A 82 -28.86 10.63 42.59
C GLY A 82 -28.53 9.15 42.48
N ILE A 83 -27.24 8.87 42.58
CA ILE A 83 -26.73 7.51 42.83
C ILE A 83 -27.14 7.12 44.25
N ARG A 84 -27.94 6.08 44.38
CA ARG A 84 -28.44 5.65 45.70
C ARG A 84 -27.43 4.78 46.44
N TRP A 85 -26.73 3.91 45.71
CA TRP A 85 -25.60 3.13 46.19
C TRP A 85 -24.78 2.56 45.05
N GLY A 86 -23.49 2.41 45.30
CA GLY A 86 -22.56 1.71 44.43
C GLY A 86 -21.90 0.56 45.19
N THR A 87 -21.92 -0.63 44.62
CA THR A 87 -21.18 -1.79 45.14
C THR A 87 -20.19 -2.29 44.09
N ASN A 88 -19.39 -3.29 44.43
CA ASN A 88 -18.54 -3.96 43.45
C ASN A 88 -19.35 -4.76 42.39
N LYS A 89 -20.66 -5.00 42.62
CA LYS A 89 -21.52 -5.76 41.72
C LYS A 89 -22.41 -4.91 40.85
N ILE A 90 -22.97 -3.82 41.41
CA ILE A 90 -23.96 -2.97 40.76
C ILE A 90 -23.76 -1.50 41.09
N LEU A 91 -24.24 -0.63 40.22
CA LEU A 91 -24.53 0.78 40.45
C LEU A 91 -26.03 0.98 40.42
N ALA A 92 -26.63 1.71 41.36
CA ALA A 92 -28.06 1.95 41.44
C ALA A 92 -28.36 3.45 41.46
N VAL A 93 -29.17 3.90 40.49
CA VAL A 93 -29.69 5.26 40.37
C VAL A 93 -31.16 5.24 40.73
N GLY A 94 -31.57 6.03 41.68
CA GLY A 94 -32.98 6.01 42.11
C GLY A 94 -33.18 6.63 43.48
N SER A 95 -34.43 6.63 43.93
CA SER A 95 -35.60 5.94 43.40
C SER A 95 -36.54 6.91 42.68
N PHE A 96 -37.32 6.37 41.77
CA PHE A 96 -38.40 7.05 41.08
C PHE A 96 -39.60 6.10 40.93
N PRO A 97 -40.88 6.61 40.78
CA PRO A 97 -42.04 5.75 40.62
C PRO A 97 -42.15 5.19 39.20
N SER A 98 -42.69 3.97 39.08
CA SER A 98 -43.04 3.35 37.80
C SER A 98 -44.32 2.53 37.90
N ASP A 99 -44.76 1.92 36.82
CA ASP A 99 -45.88 0.98 36.70
C ASP A 99 -45.43 -0.45 36.39
N LEU A 100 -44.12 -0.75 36.62
CA LEU A 100 -43.54 -2.06 36.31
C LEU A 100 -44.21 -3.16 37.16
N PRO A 101 -44.50 -4.33 36.56
CA PRO A 101 -45.04 -5.46 37.29
C PRO A 101 -43.96 -6.07 38.18
N VAL A 102 -44.37 -6.58 39.35
CA VAL A 102 -43.49 -7.23 40.28
C VAL A 102 -43.21 -8.67 39.85
N ASP A 103 -41.95 -9.01 39.77
CA ASP A 103 -41.45 -10.37 39.60
C ASP A 103 -40.48 -10.71 40.74
N ARG A 104 -40.56 -11.92 41.31
CA ARG A 104 -39.73 -12.38 42.41
C ARG A 104 -38.70 -13.42 41.99
N GLU A 105 -38.62 -13.75 40.71
CA GLU A 105 -37.66 -14.72 40.20
C GLU A 105 -36.25 -14.13 40.15
N ARG A 106 -35.26 -15.01 40.01
CA ARG A 106 -33.87 -14.61 39.88
C ARG A 106 -33.47 -14.73 38.42
N HIS A 107 -32.79 -13.69 37.95
CA HIS A 107 -32.32 -13.58 36.55
C HIS A 107 -30.82 -13.38 36.51
N ASP A 108 -30.20 -13.71 35.36
CA ASP A 108 -28.80 -13.55 35.11
C ASP A 108 -28.51 -12.18 34.50
N TYR A 109 -27.55 -11.46 35.07
CA TYR A 109 -27.09 -10.17 34.62
C TYR A 109 -25.65 -10.26 34.19
N MET A 110 -25.39 -9.86 32.96
CA MET A 110 -24.01 -9.78 32.43
C MET A 110 -23.38 -8.44 32.76
N ARG A 111 -22.07 -8.40 32.83
CA ARG A 111 -21.34 -7.15 33.05
C ARG A 111 -21.74 -6.08 32.04
N TYR A 112 -22.08 -4.90 32.57
CA TYR A 112 -22.52 -3.72 31.83
C TYR A 112 -23.96 -3.76 31.33
N ASP A 113 -24.76 -4.77 31.67
CA ASP A 113 -26.19 -4.71 31.44
C ASP A 113 -26.83 -3.59 32.25
N CYS A 114 -27.74 -2.83 31.59
CA CYS A 114 -28.55 -1.80 32.19
C CYS A 114 -29.97 -2.36 32.36
N PHE A 115 -30.50 -2.30 33.56
CA PHE A 115 -31.80 -2.87 33.89
C PHE A 115 -32.59 -2.04 34.88
N LEU A 116 -33.92 -2.16 34.84
CA LEU A 116 -34.84 -1.57 35.82
C LEU A 116 -35.08 -2.57 36.97
N SER A 117 -35.16 -2.08 38.19
CA SER A 117 -35.38 -2.90 39.37
C SER A 117 -36.39 -2.25 40.32
N LEU A 118 -37.02 -3.03 41.17
CA LEU A 118 -38.00 -2.59 42.18
C LEU A 118 -37.45 -2.83 43.60
N GLY A 119 -37.11 -1.76 44.29
CA GLY A 119 -36.67 -1.81 45.68
C GLY A 119 -37.79 -2.31 46.60
N GLY A 120 -37.53 -3.37 47.38
CA GLY A 120 -38.53 -3.96 48.26
C GLY A 120 -39.75 -4.54 47.53
N PHE A 121 -39.65 -4.81 46.20
CA PHE A 121 -40.76 -5.25 45.37
C PHE A 121 -41.90 -4.23 45.28
N ASP A 122 -41.57 -2.93 45.37
CA ASP A 122 -42.52 -1.81 45.30
C ASP A 122 -42.19 -0.93 44.08
N ASN A 123 -43.13 -0.80 43.16
CA ASN A 123 -42.96 0.01 41.96
C ASN A 123 -42.89 1.54 42.20
N ARG A 124 -43.20 2.01 43.39
CA ARG A 124 -42.91 3.38 43.85
C ARG A 124 -41.41 3.60 44.10
N SER A 125 -40.66 2.53 44.26
CA SER A 125 -39.21 2.52 44.52
C SER A 125 -38.44 1.85 43.38
N THR A 126 -38.57 2.37 42.16
CA THR A 126 -37.88 1.90 40.95
C THR A 126 -36.47 2.48 40.89
N TYR A 127 -35.52 1.69 40.41
CA TYR A 127 -34.13 2.06 40.22
C TYR A 127 -33.69 1.70 38.80
N MET A 128 -32.89 2.55 38.19
CA MET A 128 -32.05 2.17 37.07
C MET A 128 -30.75 1.56 37.62
N MET A 129 -30.45 0.34 37.27
CA MET A 129 -29.25 -0.36 37.72
C MET A 129 -28.32 -0.70 36.57
N ILE A 130 -27.01 -0.74 36.85
CA ILE A 130 -25.98 -1.16 35.92
C ILE A 130 -25.15 -2.26 36.59
N ALA A 131 -25.06 -3.43 35.96
CA ALA A 131 -24.26 -4.54 36.44
C ALA A 131 -22.76 -4.26 36.20
N LYS A 132 -21.95 -4.28 37.26
CA LYS A 132 -20.48 -4.11 37.17
C LYS A 132 -19.75 -5.44 36.98
N ILE A 133 -20.38 -6.56 37.37
CA ILE A 133 -19.88 -7.94 37.18
C ILE A 133 -21.05 -8.85 36.78
N ASN A 134 -20.74 -10.04 36.25
CA ASN A 134 -21.73 -11.08 36.00
C ASN A 134 -22.26 -11.62 37.34
N HIS A 135 -23.58 -11.68 37.48
CA HIS A 135 -24.20 -12.22 38.71
C HIS A 135 -25.65 -12.62 38.49
N THR A 136 -26.19 -13.46 39.37
CA THR A 136 -27.59 -13.90 39.36
C THR A 136 -28.29 -13.33 40.59
N ALA A 137 -29.38 -12.59 40.42
CA ALA A 137 -30.15 -12.00 41.51
C ALA A 137 -31.62 -11.78 41.13
N GLY A 138 -32.50 -11.58 42.13
CA GLY A 138 -33.87 -11.11 41.93
C GLY A 138 -33.96 -9.64 42.33
N TYR A 139 -34.24 -8.78 41.32
CA TYR A 139 -34.33 -7.34 41.51
C TYR A 139 -35.76 -6.79 41.36
N GLY A 140 -36.74 -7.66 41.45
CA GLY A 140 -38.14 -7.27 41.49
C GLY A 140 -38.84 -7.11 40.15
N THR A 141 -38.13 -7.32 39.04
CA THR A 141 -38.65 -7.30 37.67
C THR A 141 -38.24 -8.57 36.93
N ASN A 142 -38.99 -8.96 35.92
CA ASN A 142 -38.63 -10.04 34.99
C ASN A 142 -37.43 -9.56 34.15
N ASP A 143 -36.21 -9.91 34.54
CA ASP A 143 -34.88 -9.42 34.16
C ASP A 143 -34.72 -7.88 34.15
N GLY A 144 -35.67 -7.11 33.65
CA GLY A 144 -35.66 -5.66 33.58
C GLY A 144 -34.65 -5.07 32.60
N ILE A 145 -33.94 -5.91 31.84
CA ILE A 145 -32.83 -5.48 30.99
C ILE A 145 -33.33 -4.68 29.78
N PHE A 146 -32.88 -3.43 29.69
CA PHE A 146 -33.25 -2.52 28.61
C PHE A 146 -32.09 -2.14 27.69
N GLY A 147 -30.85 -2.45 28.06
CA GLY A 147 -29.69 -2.08 27.25
C GLY A 147 -28.36 -2.45 27.88
N LYS A 148 -27.29 -1.90 27.32
CA LYS A 148 -25.92 -2.18 27.76
C LYS A 148 -25.03 -0.95 27.63
N VAL A 149 -24.10 -0.77 28.59
CA VAL A 149 -23.08 0.29 28.50
C VAL A 149 -22.09 -0.02 27.39
N THR A 150 -21.94 0.89 26.43
CA THR A 150 -21.06 0.75 25.26
C THR A 150 -19.75 1.52 25.40
N LYS A 151 -19.81 2.77 25.92
CA LYS A 151 -18.65 3.66 26.10
C LYS A 151 -18.62 4.24 27.51
N GLY A 152 -17.50 4.83 27.91
CA GLY A 152 -17.37 5.53 29.20
C GLY A 152 -17.40 4.62 30.43
N ARG A 153 -17.10 3.33 30.30
CA ARG A 153 -17.17 2.32 31.37
C ARG A 153 -16.39 2.69 32.63
N HIS A 154 -15.30 3.45 32.48
CA HIS A 154 -14.48 3.91 33.61
C HIS A 154 -15.23 4.90 34.50
N VAL A 155 -16.20 5.65 33.96
CA VAL A 155 -17.03 6.60 34.74
C VAL A 155 -17.83 5.85 35.80
N LEU A 156 -18.31 4.63 35.49
CA LEU A 156 -19.09 3.82 36.44
C LEU A 156 -18.33 3.46 37.75
N GLU A 157 -17.02 3.44 37.68
CA GLU A 157 -16.18 3.16 38.84
C GLU A 157 -15.87 4.42 39.69
N LEU A 158 -16.12 5.62 39.11
CA LEU A 158 -15.89 6.91 39.76
C LEU A 158 -17.14 7.47 40.44
N LEU A 159 -18.33 6.92 40.09
CA LEU A 159 -19.62 7.39 40.61
C LEU A 159 -19.84 6.92 42.02
N ASP A 160 -20.26 7.85 42.88
CA ASP A 160 -20.59 7.63 44.31
C ASP A 160 -21.97 8.22 44.68
N GLU A 161 -22.36 8.15 45.98
CA GLU A 161 -23.68 8.57 46.45
C GLU A 161 -23.92 10.09 46.38
N ASP A 162 -22.87 10.89 46.19
CA ASP A 162 -22.96 12.36 46.01
C ASP A 162 -23.24 12.78 44.56
N ASP A 163 -23.12 11.82 43.63
CA ASP A 163 -23.33 12.08 42.18
C ASP A 163 -24.80 11.85 41.76
N SER A 164 -25.16 12.46 40.62
CA SER A 164 -26.48 12.33 39.99
C SER A 164 -26.39 12.28 38.48
N ILE A 165 -27.48 11.85 37.84
CA ILE A 165 -27.65 11.96 36.40
C ILE A 165 -28.01 13.41 36.04
N ILE A 166 -27.11 14.12 35.34
CA ILE A 166 -27.31 15.52 34.97
C ILE A 166 -28.18 15.62 33.72
N ALA A 167 -27.93 14.76 32.73
CA ALA A 167 -28.67 14.75 31.46
C ALA A 167 -28.65 13.37 30.81
N ILE A 168 -29.66 13.09 30.00
CA ILE A 168 -29.78 11.92 29.14
C ILE A 168 -30.04 12.41 27.72
N ASN A 169 -29.03 12.35 26.87
CA ASN A 169 -29.07 12.86 25.51
C ASN A 169 -29.15 11.70 24.51
N PRO A 170 -30.09 11.71 23.56
CA PRO A 170 -30.04 10.76 22.45
C PRO A 170 -28.78 11.02 21.62
N VAL A 171 -28.10 9.95 21.23
CA VAL A 171 -27.01 10.05 20.24
C VAL A 171 -27.66 10.11 18.88
N VAL A 172 -27.63 11.28 18.28
CA VAL A 172 -28.12 11.52 16.91
C VAL A 172 -26.99 11.28 15.94
N LEU A 173 -27.16 10.34 15.03
CA LEU A 173 -26.32 10.24 13.85
C LEU A 173 -26.87 11.21 12.81
N ASN A 174 -26.13 12.27 12.57
CA ASN A 174 -26.35 13.11 11.40
C ASN A 174 -25.77 12.35 10.20
N THR A 175 -26.59 11.54 9.55
CA THR A 175 -26.22 10.82 8.35
C THR A 175 -26.68 11.66 7.17
N ILE A 176 -25.73 12.39 6.57
CA ILE A 176 -25.98 12.89 5.22
C ILE A 176 -25.94 11.64 4.33
N GLU A 177 -27.08 11.13 3.92
CA GLU A 177 -27.13 10.11 2.87
C GLU A 177 -26.67 10.75 1.56
N LYS A 178 -25.34 10.89 1.41
CA LYS A 178 -24.75 11.21 0.12
C LYS A 178 -24.94 9.98 -0.75
N ASN A 179 -25.76 10.08 -1.78
CA ASN A 179 -25.77 9.12 -2.88
C ASN A 179 -24.43 9.25 -3.62
N SER A 180 -23.41 8.56 -3.11
CA SER A 180 -22.06 8.59 -3.65
C SER A 180 -21.75 7.26 -4.32
N PHE A 181 -21.20 7.30 -5.52
CA PHE A 181 -20.78 6.13 -6.27
C PHE A 181 -19.48 6.41 -7.02
N VAL A 182 -18.82 5.37 -7.49
CA VAL A 182 -17.64 5.49 -8.37
C VAL A 182 -17.96 5.02 -9.77
N THR A 183 -17.36 5.67 -10.75
CA THR A 183 -17.59 5.38 -12.17
C THR A 183 -16.34 5.71 -12.99
N SER A 184 -16.17 5.01 -14.11
CA SER A 184 -15.27 5.41 -15.21
C SER A 184 -16.05 5.97 -16.40
N ASP A 185 -17.39 6.05 -16.31
CA ASP A 185 -18.24 6.58 -17.37
C ASP A 185 -18.21 8.11 -17.36
N VAL A 186 -17.58 8.67 -18.37
CA VAL A 186 -17.47 10.12 -18.58
C VAL A 186 -18.71 10.73 -19.23
N ASP A 187 -19.69 9.92 -19.65
CA ASP A 187 -20.92 10.36 -20.32
C ASP A 187 -22.08 10.66 -19.36
N ILE A 188 -21.90 10.46 -18.08
CA ILE A 188 -22.89 10.79 -17.05
C ILE A 188 -23.21 12.28 -17.13
N VAL A 189 -24.52 12.59 -17.19
CA VAL A 189 -25.02 13.97 -17.15
C VAL A 189 -24.85 14.53 -15.74
N ILE A 190 -24.30 15.72 -15.66
CA ILE A 190 -24.07 16.44 -14.41
C ILE A 190 -25.38 17.08 -13.95
N GLU A 191 -25.66 16.99 -12.66
CA GLU A 191 -26.81 17.63 -11.99
C GLU A 191 -26.33 18.74 -11.04
N ASP A 192 -27.20 19.70 -10.75
CA ASP A 192 -26.88 20.79 -9.83
C ASP A 192 -26.53 20.28 -8.42
N GLY A 193 -25.47 20.83 -7.82
CA GLY A 193 -24.99 20.41 -6.50
C GLY A 193 -24.16 19.13 -6.49
N MET A 194 -23.89 18.48 -7.63
CA MET A 194 -22.98 17.34 -7.67
C MET A 194 -21.56 17.72 -7.26
N SER A 195 -20.88 16.79 -6.58
CA SER A 195 -19.44 16.84 -6.30
C SER A 195 -18.73 15.68 -6.99
N ILE A 196 -17.68 15.99 -7.75
CA ILE A 196 -16.92 15.03 -8.56
C ILE A 196 -15.46 15.11 -8.14
N GLU A 197 -14.88 13.98 -7.74
CA GLU A 197 -13.45 13.83 -7.48
C GLU A 197 -12.82 12.94 -8.56
N THR A 198 -11.90 13.51 -9.35
CA THR A 198 -11.28 12.85 -10.50
C THR A 198 -9.92 12.24 -10.18
N TYR A 199 -9.28 12.69 -9.10
CA TYR A 199 -7.95 12.22 -8.70
C TYR A 199 -7.75 12.30 -7.19
N VAL A 200 -6.73 11.60 -6.74
CA VAL A 200 -6.22 11.66 -5.36
C VAL A 200 -4.93 12.48 -5.36
N HIS A 201 -4.84 13.48 -4.49
CA HIS A 201 -3.63 14.25 -4.31
C HIS A 201 -3.02 14.01 -2.93
N VAL A 202 -1.72 13.70 -2.90
CA VAL A 202 -0.95 13.48 -1.68
C VAL A 202 0.12 14.55 -1.53
N LYS A 203 0.05 15.31 -0.44
CA LYS A 203 1.14 16.19 -0.03
C LYS A 203 2.15 15.38 0.77
N LEU A 204 3.36 15.25 0.25
CA LEU A 204 4.41 14.41 0.84
C LEU A 204 5.13 15.09 2.01
N ASN A 205 5.73 14.27 2.87
CA ASN A 205 6.42 14.65 4.09
C ASN A 205 7.95 14.56 3.89
N LYS A 206 8.65 15.66 4.13
CA LYS A 206 10.12 15.75 3.97
C LYS A 206 10.91 14.83 4.92
N ASN A 207 10.31 14.44 6.05
CA ASN A 207 10.99 13.64 7.07
C ASN A 207 11.03 12.12 6.74
N SER A 208 10.50 11.73 5.60
CA SER A 208 10.42 10.33 5.18
C SER A 208 10.87 10.14 3.73
N PRO A 209 12.10 10.55 3.36
CA PRO A 209 12.55 10.59 1.97
C PRO A 209 12.52 9.23 1.28
N VAL A 210 12.96 8.16 1.94
CA VAL A 210 13.01 6.81 1.37
C VAL A 210 11.61 6.25 1.14
N ALA A 211 10.73 6.39 2.12
CA ALA A 211 9.35 5.91 1.99
C ALA A 211 8.53 6.74 0.99
N CYS A 212 8.82 8.06 0.87
CA CYS A 212 8.23 8.90 -0.17
C CYS A 212 8.67 8.46 -1.56
N GLU A 213 9.94 8.07 -1.77
CA GLU A 213 10.42 7.59 -3.07
C GLU A 213 9.69 6.31 -3.49
N GLN A 214 9.45 5.35 -2.56
CA GLN A 214 8.61 4.17 -2.82
C GLN A 214 7.22 4.56 -3.37
N PHE A 215 6.58 5.56 -2.76
CA PHE A 215 5.29 6.06 -3.22
C PHE A 215 5.39 6.73 -4.59
N LEU A 216 6.39 7.58 -4.79
CA LEU A 216 6.60 8.36 -6.01
C LEU A 216 6.80 7.47 -7.23
N VAL A 217 7.58 6.39 -7.09
CA VAL A 217 7.78 5.42 -8.16
C VAL A 217 6.46 4.71 -8.51
N VAL A 218 5.70 4.25 -7.53
CA VAL A 218 4.41 3.58 -7.78
C VAL A 218 3.39 4.53 -8.42
N ALA A 219 3.47 5.82 -8.10
CA ALA A 219 2.59 6.87 -8.62
C ALA A 219 3.06 7.50 -9.95
N GLU A 220 4.24 7.15 -10.45
CA GLU A 220 4.93 7.84 -11.57
C GLU A 220 4.08 7.91 -12.83
N ASN A 221 3.37 6.83 -13.17
CA ASN A 221 2.48 6.77 -14.33
C ASN A 221 1.14 7.52 -14.14
N GLY A 222 0.98 8.22 -13.02
CA GLY A 222 -0.23 8.99 -12.72
C GLY A 222 -1.46 8.16 -12.38
N MET A 223 -1.34 6.84 -12.28
CA MET A 223 -2.40 5.93 -11.85
C MET A 223 -1.90 4.96 -10.77
N MET A 224 -2.80 4.58 -9.87
CA MET A 224 -2.52 3.59 -8.84
C MET A 224 -3.70 2.62 -8.69
N GLU A 225 -3.40 1.32 -8.63
CA GLU A 225 -4.41 0.30 -8.37
C GLU A 225 -4.65 0.14 -6.86
N ILE A 226 -5.90 0.04 -6.48
CA ILE A 226 -6.31 -0.31 -5.11
C ILE A 226 -6.32 -1.83 -4.98
N THR A 227 -5.21 -2.41 -4.57
CA THR A 227 -5.03 -3.87 -4.49
C THR A 227 -5.65 -4.50 -3.26
N ASP A 228 -5.91 -3.70 -2.22
CA ASP A 228 -6.54 -4.15 -0.97
C ASP A 228 -7.40 -3.03 -0.37
N LYS A 229 -8.53 -3.41 0.27
CA LYS A 229 -9.50 -2.47 0.80
C LYS A 229 -10.17 -3.01 2.05
N THR A 230 -10.29 -2.15 3.06
CA THR A 230 -11.10 -2.38 4.26
C THR A 230 -11.93 -1.14 4.58
N SER A 231 -12.79 -1.19 5.60
CA SER A 231 -13.51 0.00 6.08
C SER A 231 -12.58 1.12 6.58
N THR A 232 -11.34 0.80 6.95
CA THR A 232 -10.40 1.72 7.59
C THR A 232 -9.27 2.20 6.69
N TYR A 233 -9.02 1.54 5.58
CA TYR A 233 -7.98 1.93 4.61
C TYR A 233 -8.25 1.40 3.20
N ALA A 234 -7.68 2.10 2.22
CA ALA A 234 -7.36 1.57 0.89
C ALA A 234 -5.84 1.36 0.81
N ALA A 235 -5.37 0.38 0.03
CA ALA A 235 -3.94 0.11 -0.08
C ALA A 235 -3.52 -0.33 -1.49
N ASN A 236 -2.27 0.02 -1.84
CA ASN A 236 -1.54 -0.55 -2.97
C ASN A 236 -0.46 -1.50 -2.45
N SER A 237 -0.31 -2.66 -3.08
CA SER A 237 0.64 -3.71 -2.65
C SER A 237 1.82 -3.87 -3.60
N THR A 238 2.07 -2.93 -4.51
CA THR A 238 3.25 -2.93 -5.36
C THR A 238 4.50 -2.84 -4.49
N ARG A 239 5.42 -3.77 -4.70
CA ARG A 239 6.66 -3.85 -3.92
C ARG A 239 7.83 -3.57 -4.84
N LEU A 240 8.57 -2.54 -4.51
CA LEU A 240 9.85 -2.20 -5.12
C LEU A 240 10.96 -2.56 -4.15
N ASN A 241 12.18 -2.58 -4.63
CA ASN A 241 13.34 -2.89 -3.78
C ASN A 241 14.01 -1.65 -3.17
N VAL A 242 13.27 -0.56 -3.02
CA VAL A 242 13.75 0.56 -2.21
C VAL A 242 14.01 0.00 -0.80
N SER A 243 15.25 0.13 -0.33
CA SER A 243 15.64 -0.34 1.01
C SER A 243 14.98 0.52 2.08
N LEU A 244 13.74 0.17 2.42
CA LEU A 244 12.94 0.91 3.37
C LEU A 244 13.58 0.90 4.76
N VAL A 245 13.61 2.07 5.38
CA VAL A 245 14.10 2.29 6.74
C VAL A 245 12.96 2.81 7.62
N LYS A 246 13.15 2.77 8.94
CA LYS A 246 12.21 3.39 9.88
C LYS A 246 12.46 4.89 9.90
N GLU A 247 11.52 5.64 9.34
CA GLU A 247 11.51 7.09 9.34
C GLU A 247 10.39 7.60 10.26
N GLU A 248 9.75 8.73 9.94
CA GLU A 248 8.73 9.33 10.79
C GLU A 248 7.52 8.42 11.02
N THR A 249 7.12 8.30 12.28
CA THR A 249 5.92 7.55 12.69
C THR A 249 4.98 8.44 13.48
N ALA A 250 3.69 8.33 13.23
CA ALA A 250 2.65 9.08 13.93
C ALA A 250 1.36 8.25 14.08
N VAL A 251 0.39 8.80 14.78
CA VAL A 251 -0.98 8.28 14.78
C VAL A 251 -1.50 8.36 13.35
N ARG A 252 -2.13 7.28 12.90
CA ARG A 252 -2.65 7.16 11.53
C ARG A 252 -4.10 7.63 11.52
N ASP A 253 -4.27 8.95 11.54
CA ASP A 253 -5.59 9.58 11.43
C ASP A 253 -6.15 9.45 10.01
N GLU A 254 -7.43 9.81 9.82
CA GLU A 254 -8.06 9.91 8.51
C GLU A 254 -7.25 10.87 7.60
N GLY A 255 -7.09 10.50 6.34
CA GLY A 255 -6.30 11.26 5.37
C GLY A 255 -4.79 11.08 5.44
N ILE A 256 -4.25 10.36 6.44
CA ILE A 256 -2.82 10.04 6.50
C ILE A 256 -2.48 8.95 5.48
N VAL A 257 -1.31 9.10 4.85
CA VAL A 257 -0.73 8.11 3.94
C VAL A 257 0.54 7.55 4.56
N THR A 258 0.68 6.21 4.53
CA THR A 258 1.88 5.56 5.06
C THR A 258 2.42 4.50 4.11
N VAL A 259 3.73 4.25 4.21
CA VAL A 259 4.39 3.07 3.63
C VAL A 259 4.77 2.12 4.76
N ARG A 260 4.48 0.84 4.60
CA ARG A 260 4.94 -0.16 5.56
C ARG A 260 6.43 -0.43 5.35
N ASN A 261 7.22 -0.23 6.40
CA ASN A 261 8.69 -0.28 6.34
C ASN A 261 9.28 -1.66 6.70
N GLU A 262 8.50 -2.60 7.24
CA GLU A 262 9.02 -3.87 7.76
C GLU A 262 8.05 -5.05 7.57
N GLY A 263 8.61 -6.26 7.51
CA GLY A 263 7.89 -7.54 7.46
C GLY A 263 7.30 -7.86 6.09
N ASN A 264 6.45 -8.89 6.03
CA ASN A 264 5.89 -9.41 4.76
C ASN A 264 5.08 -8.40 3.94
N GLY A 265 4.74 -7.25 4.50
CA GLY A 265 4.03 -6.17 3.82
C GLY A 265 4.89 -4.94 3.55
N ALA A 266 6.21 -5.01 3.70
CA ALA A 266 7.11 -3.89 3.39
C ALA A 266 6.88 -3.40 1.95
N GLY A 267 6.88 -2.10 1.75
CA GLY A 267 6.58 -1.43 0.48
C GLY A 267 5.09 -1.17 0.21
N ARG A 268 4.16 -1.76 0.97
CA ARG A 268 2.73 -1.47 0.79
C ARG A 268 2.41 -0.04 1.21
N ILE A 269 1.65 0.65 0.36
CA ILE A 269 1.16 2.00 0.58
C ILE A 269 -0.25 1.92 1.15
N TYR A 270 -0.55 2.67 2.22
CA TYR A 270 -1.85 2.71 2.89
C TYR A 270 -2.40 4.13 2.92
N PHE A 271 -3.66 4.29 2.53
CA PHE A 271 -4.46 5.51 2.62
C PHE A 271 -5.52 5.28 3.69
N TYR A 272 -5.47 6.01 4.81
CA TYR A 272 -6.38 5.77 5.93
C TYR A 272 -7.69 6.55 5.79
N ASN A 273 -8.81 5.82 5.91
CA ASN A 273 -10.17 6.38 5.91
C ASN A 273 -10.72 6.57 7.34
N SER A 274 -10.00 6.11 8.35
CA SER A 274 -10.36 6.29 9.76
C SER A 274 -9.12 6.15 10.65
N LYS A 275 -9.22 6.71 11.85
CA LYS A 275 -8.16 6.72 12.84
C LYS A 275 -7.69 5.33 13.24
N ARG A 276 -6.38 5.12 13.24
CA ARG A 276 -5.69 3.96 13.79
C ARG A 276 -4.53 4.39 14.71
N GLN A 277 -4.22 3.52 15.67
CA GLN A 277 -3.10 3.77 16.59
C GLN A 277 -1.77 3.81 15.84
N LEU A 278 -0.79 4.51 16.42
CA LEU A 278 0.60 4.51 15.97
C LEU A 278 1.13 3.08 15.84
N SER A 279 1.90 2.84 14.80
CA SER A 279 2.64 1.59 14.58
C SER A 279 4.05 1.90 14.09
N PRO A 280 5.09 1.36 14.71
CA PRO A 280 6.47 1.59 14.27
C PRO A 280 6.79 0.99 12.90
N ASN A 281 5.92 0.10 12.39
CA ASN A 281 6.09 -0.54 11.09
C ASN A 281 5.45 0.25 9.93
N HIS A 282 4.95 1.46 10.20
CA HIS A 282 4.34 2.34 9.22
C HIS A 282 4.98 3.72 9.27
N THR A 283 5.76 4.03 8.27
CA THR A 283 6.33 5.36 8.03
C THR A 283 5.26 6.27 7.44
N VAL A 284 5.05 7.44 8.04
CA VAL A 284 4.13 8.46 7.51
C VAL A 284 4.82 9.20 6.37
N ILE A 285 4.24 9.12 5.17
CA ILE A 285 4.78 9.76 3.97
C ILE A 285 4.05 11.04 3.57
N GLY A 286 2.87 11.30 4.14
CA GLY A 286 2.12 12.50 3.80
C GLY A 286 0.65 12.43 4.14
N THR A 287 -0.10 13.39 3.57
CA THR A 287 -1.54 13.57 3.80
C THR A 287 -2.29 13.71 2.47
N ILE A 288 -3.50 13.17 2.42
CA ILE A 288 -4.44 13.36 1.32
C ILE A 288 -4.98 14.78 1.40
N THR A 289 -4.89 15.54 0.33
CA THR A 289 -5.45 16.90 0.24
C THR A 289 -6.67 17.00 -0.69
N THR A 290 -6.82 16.02 -1.59
CA THR A 290 -7.96 15.90 -2.52
C THR A 290 -8.21 14.42 -2.80
N GLY A 291 -9.46 14.01 -3.05
CA GLY A 291 -9.78 12.65 -3.45
C GLY A 291 -10.01 11.68 -2.29
N SER A 292 -10.32 12.17 -1.09
CA SER A 292 -10.58 11.31 0.07
C SER A 292 -11.85 10.46 -0.13
N GLU A 293 -12.90 11.03 -0.71
CA GLU A 293 -14.14 10.33 -1.02
C GLU A 293 -13.92 9.29 -2.12
N LEU A 294 -13.13 9.64 -3.15
CA LEU A 294 -12.73 8.70 -4.20
C LEU A 294 -12.05 7.47 -3.60
N LEU A 295 -11.08 7.64 -2.71
CA LEU A 295 -10.42 6.51 -2.02
C LEU A 295 -11.39 5.74 -1.13
N ARG A 296 -12.28 6.44 -0.42
CA ARG A 296 -13.27 5.83 0.46
C ARG A 296 -14.24 4.92 -0.30
N LEU A 297 -14.62 5.29 -1.51
CA LEU A 297 -15.57 4.57 -2.36
C LEU A 297 -14.90 3.54 -3.28
N SER A 298 -13.60 3.70 -3.60
CA SER A 298 -12.87 2.82 -4.54
C SER A 298 -12.95 1.36 -4.12
N PRO A 299 -13.46 0.46 -4.95
CA PRO A 299 -13.41 -0.97 -4.70
C PRO A 299 -12.00 -1.54 -4.92
N LYS A 300 -11.74 -2.71 -4.37
CA LYS A 300 -10.52 -3.47 -4.67
C LYS A 300 -10.47 -3.81 -6.16
N GLY A 301 -9.29 -3.66 -6.77
CA GLY A 301 -9.03 -3.87 -8.20
C GLY A 301 -9.28 -2.63 -9.07
N SER A 302 -9.83 -1.54 -8.52
CA SER A 302 -9.99 -0.30 -9.27
C SER A 302 -8.69 0.49 -9.38
N LYS A 303 -8.59 1.31 -10.42
CA LYS A 303 -7.48 2.24 -10.64
C LYS A 303 -7.96 3.67 -10.37
N VAL A 304 -7.18 4.44 -9.64
CA VAL A 304 -7.42 5.86 -9.36
C VAL A 304 -6.31 6.70 -9.97
N THR A 305 -6.66 7.88 -10.46
CA THR A 305 -5.65 8.88 -10.83
C THR A 305 -4.97 9.37 -9.55
N ILE A 306 -3.64 9.42 -9.53
CA ILE A 306 -2.85 9.84 -8.36
C ILE A 306 -1.92 10.98 -8.74
N ARG A 307 -1.76 11.96 -7.86
CA ARG A 307 -0.81 13.07 -7.97
C ARG A 307 -0.17 13.32 -6.62
N SER A 308 1.01 13.90 -6.62
CA SER A 308 1.73 14.27 -5.39
C SER A 308 2.38 15.64 -5.48
N THR A 309 2.68 16.19 -4.33
CA THR A 309 3.55 17.36 -4.20
C THR A 309 4.62 17.05 -3.13
N PRO A 310 5.92 17.09 -3.52
CA PRO A 310 6.43 17.27 -4.88
C PRO A 310 6.11 16.09 -5.79
N GLN A 311 6.24 16.30 -7.10
CA GLN A 311 6.31 15.21 -8.08
C GLN A 311 7.68 14.54 -8.01
N ARG A 312 7.81 13.34 -8.58
CA ARG A 312 9.09 12.64 -8.64
C ARG A 312 10.12 13.42 -9.48
N ILE A 313 11.33 13.52 -8.96
CA ILE A 313 12.47 14.13 -9.64
C ILE A 313 13.50 13.02 -9.86
N MET A 314 13.54 12.47 -11.08
CA MET A 314 14.44 11.41 -11.47
C MET A 314 14.94 11.69 -12.89
N THR A 315 16.24 11.93 -13.02
CA THR A 315 16.89 12.23 -14.29
C THR A 315 17.64 11.04 -14.89
N ILE A 316 17.83 9.97 -14.09
CA ILE A 316 18.55 8.77 -14.54
C ILE A 316 17.85 8.13 -15.73
N GLY A 317 18.59 7.98 -16.84
CA GLY A 317 18.11 7.49 -18.12
C GLY A 317 17.72 8.60 -19.11
N MET A 318 17.68 9.88 -18.68
CA MET A 318 17.53 11.02 -19.59
C MET A 318 18.86 11.37 -20.24
N THR A 319 18.82 12.11 -21.38
CA THR A 319 20.03 12.78 -21.84
C THR A 319 20.36 13.95 -20.91
N GLN A 320 21.62 14.41 -20.90
CA GLN A 320 22.00 15.59 -20.09
C GLN A 320 21.20 16.84 -20.49
N ARG A 321 20.82 16.96 -21.77
CA ARG A 321 19.94 18.03 -22.25
C ARG A 321 18.54 17.94 -21.67
N ASP A 322 17.91 16.76 -21.80
CA ASP A 322 16.54 16.55 -21.32
C ASP A 322 16.45 16.71 -19.80
N ALA A 323 17.48 16.24 -19.09
CA ALA A 323 17.60 16.43 -17.64
C ALA A 323 17.68 17.93 -17.28
N ALA A 324 18.46 18.73 -18.04
CA ALA A 324 18.55 20.17 -17.84
C ALA A 324 17.20 20.87 -18.01
N GLU A 325 16.48 20.53 -19.08
CA GLU A 325 15.14 21.10 -19.35
C GLU A 325 14.13 20.70 -18.27
N PHE A 326 14.13 19.44 -17.88
CA PHE A 326 13.27 18.92 -16.83
C PHE A 326 13.52 19.61 -15.49
N LEU A 327 14.78 19.66 -15.01
CA LEU A 327 15.14 20.30 -13.75
C LEU A 327 14.85 21.81 -13.77
N LYS A 328 15.16 22.48 -14.89
CA LYS A 328 14.85 23.91 -15.08
C LYS A 328 13.35 24.19 -15.00
N SER A 329 12.49 23.30 -15.49
CA SER A 329 11.04 23.43 -15.38
C SER A 329 10.53 23.41 -13.94
N LEU A 330 11.32 22.81 -13.04
CA LEU A 330 11.07 22.74 -11.60
C LEU A 330 11.80 23.83 -10.78
N GLY A 331 12.58 24.69 -11.46
CA GLY A 331 13.40 25.73 -10.81
C GLY A 331 14.67 25.17 -10.14
N ILE A 332 15.13 23.98 -10.55
CA ILE A 332 16.30 23.29 -10.00
C ILE A 332 17.49 23.47 -10.95
N THR A 333 18.67 23.71 -10.42
CA THR A 333 19.92 23.83 -11.17
C THR A 333 20.50 22.45 -11.45
N GLN A 334 20.98 22.19 -12.67
CA GLN A 334 21.75 21.00 -12.98
C GLN A 334 23.25 21.29 -12.87
N SER A 335 23.97 20.45 -12.13
CA SER A 335 25.43 20.34 -12.18
C SER A 335 25.79 19.06 -12.96
N ARG A 336 26.70 19.14 -13.92
CA ARG A 336 27.08 17.99 -14.75
C ARG A 336 28.46 17.48 -14.38
N THR A 337 28.59 16.17 -14.31
CA THR A 337 29.87 15.48 -14.09
C THR A 337 29.98 14.28 -15.03
N GLY A 338 31.16 13.66 -15.09
CA GLY A 338 31.45 12.59 -16.05
C GLY A 338 31.50 13.09 -17.48
N LEU A 339 30.69 12.55 -18.37
CA LEU A 339 30.54 13.07 -19.74
C LEU A 339 29.42 14.13 -19.79
N GLU A 340 29.84 15.39 -19.91
CA GLU A 340 28.95 16.55 -19.79
C GLU A 340 28.20 16.93 -21.09
N SER A 341 28.48 16.23 -22.21
CA SER A 341 27.86 16.51 -23.51
C SER A 341 26.33 16.34 -23.45
N ASP A 342 25.62 17.16 -24.20
CA ASP A 342 24.14 17.16 -24.22
C ASP A 342 23.50 15.80 -24.53
N ASP A 343 24.16 15.00 -25.36
CA ASP A 343 23.66 13.69 -25.83
C ASP A 343 24.08 12.53 -24.91
N SER A 344 24.93 12.77 -23.89
CA SER A 344 25.29 11.76 -22.90
C SER A 344 24.10 11.42 -22.01
N VAL A 345 24.03 10.17 -21.57
CA VAL A 345 22.93 9.67 -20.74
C VAL A 345 23.32 9.79 -19.26
N VAL A 346 22.43 10.34 -18.46
CA VAL A 346 22.56 10.39 -17.01
C VAL A 346 22.42 8.99 -16.45
N VAL A 347 23.45 8.52 -15.75
CA VAL A 347 23.48 7.18 -15.15
C VAL A 347 23.44 7.21 -13.62
N GLU A 348 23.81 8.36 -13.03
CA GLU A 348 23.70 8.61 -11.59
C GLU A 348 23.18 10.03 -11.35
N GLN A 349 22.49 10.23 -10.24
CA GLN A 349 21.92 11.50 -9.78
C GLN A 349 22.19 11.66 -8.28
N GLU A 350 22.62 12.88 -7.86
CA GLU A 350 22.83 13.22 -6.45
C GLU A 350 22.19 14.57 -6.13
N PRO A 351 21.29 14.68 -5.14
CA PRO A 351 20.69 13.59 -4.36
C PRO A 351 19.83 12.65 -5.22
N GLU A 352 19.83 11.33 -4.90
CA GLU A 352 19.01 10.37 -5.62
C GLU A 352 17.52 10.47 -5.24
N LEU A 353 17.24 10.75 -3.96
CA LEU A 353 15.86 10.79 -3.43
C LEU A 353 15.21 12.14 -3.66
N THR A 354 14.04 12.16 -4.26
CA THR A 354 13.27 13.38 -4.58
C THR A 354 13.13 14.34 -3.39
N MET A 355 12.89 13.81 -2.18
CA MET A 355 12.65 14.63 -0.98
C MET A 355 13.91 15.29 -0.40
N GLU A 356 15.09 14.86 -0.83
CA GLU A 356 16.39 15.43 -0.42
C GLU A 356 16.88 16.53 -1.37
N ILE A 357 16.27 16.61 -2.56
CA ILE A 357 16.60 17.65 -3.54
C ILE A 357 16.08 18.99 -3.07
N THR A 358 16.96 20.01 -3.11
CA THR A 358 16.63 21.40 -2.81
C THR A 358 16.72 22.27 -4.06
N ASP A 359 17.89 22.82 -4.32
CA ASP A 359 18.08 23.81 -5.38
C ASP A 359 18.96 23.30 -6.53
N GLU A 360 19.67 22.18 -6.33
CA GLU A 360 20.63 21.64 -7.27
C GLU A 360 20.59 20.11 -7.32
N VAL A 361 20.87 19.56 -8.50
CA VAL A 361 21.04 18.13 -8.74
C VAL A 361 22.31 17.93 -9.57
N GLU A 362 23.24 17.14 -9.06
CA GLU A 362 24.37 16.66 -9.83
C GLU A 362 23.96 15.45 -10.68
N THR A 363 24.33 15.47 -11.95
CA THR A 363 24.02 14.39 -12.90
C THR A 363 25.32 13.87 -13.51
N PHE A 364 25.58 12.56 -13.35
CA PHE A 364 26.77 11.91 -13.92
C PHE A 364 26.42 11.29 -15.27
N GLY A 365 27.04 11.81 -16.33
CA GLY A 365 26.81 11.38 -17.72
C GLY A 365 27.77 10.31 -18.22
N ARG A 366 27.25 9.41 -19.07
CA ARG A 366 27.99 8.39 -19.81
C ARG A 366 27.59 8.35 -21.27
N GLN A 367 28.48 7.83 -22.13
CA GLN A 367 28.11 7.50 -23.51
C GLN A 367 27.05 6.42 -23.53
N LYS A 368 26.05 6.56 -24.40
CA LYS A 368 24.93 5.61 -24.53
C LYS A 368 25.44 4.19 -24.83
N GLU A 369 26.50 4.08 -25.64
CA GLU A 369 27.15 2.81 -26.05
C GLU A 369 27.82 2.08 -24.87
N LEU A 370 28.10 2.80 -23.77
CA LEU A 370 28.66 2.24 -22.53
C LEU A 370 27.58 1.87 -21.49
N ILE A 371 26.32 1.83 -21.88
CA ILE A 371 25.19 1.34 -21.06
C ILE A 371 24.71 0.04 -21.70
N ALA A 372 24.86 -1.08 -20.98
CA ALA A 372 24.47 -2.38 -21.50
C ALA A 372 22.94 -2.49 -21.65
N VAL A 373 22.49 -2.97 -22.78
CA VAL A 373 21.06 -3.19 -23.06
C VAL A 373 20.74 -4.66 -22.88
N TRP A 374 19.79 -4.97 -22.00
CA TRP A 374 19.36 -6.32 -21.69
C TRP A 374 17.91 -6.56 -22.08
N GLU A 375 17.63 -7.60 -22.86
CA GLU A 375 16.29 -8.12 -23.07
C GLU A 375 16.04 -9.22 -22.02
N LEU A 376 15.15 -8.96 -21.07
CA LEU A 376 14.88 -9.86 -19.95
C LEU A 376 13.78 -10.89 -20.30
N ASN A 377 13.96 -12.13 -19.85
CA ASN A 377 13.02 -13.23 -20.10
C ASN A 377 11.86 -13.24 -19.07
N ASP A 378 11.01 -12.23 -19.12
CA ASP A 378 9.87 -12.11 -18.20
C ASP A 378 8.84 -13.21 -18.35
N LYS A 379 8.76 -13.82 -19.54
CA LYS A 379 7.76 -14.84 -19.84
C LYS A 379 8.04 -16.13 -19.08
N ASP A 380 9.28 -16.60 -19.13
CA ASP A 380 9.61 -17.93 -18.65
C ASP A 380 10.35 -17.90 -17.31
N SER A 381 10.94 -16.76 -16.93
CA SER A 381 11.69 -16.54 -15.68
C SER A 381 11.27 -15.29 -14.90
N PRO A 382 9.98 -15.06 -14.61
CA PRO A 382 9.49 -13.81 -14.02
C PRO A 382 10.05 -13.50 -12.64
N LYS A 383 10.38 -14.49 -11.83
CA LYS A 383 11.00 -14.26 -10.50
C LYS A 383 12.47 -13.93 -10.62
N THR A 384 13.14 -14.54 -11.59
CA THR A 384 14.57 -14.29 -11.88
C THR A 384 14.75 -12.87 -12.43
N THR A 385 13.94 -12.43 -13.36
CA THR A 385 13.98 -11.06 -13.91
C THR A 385 13.60 -10.02 -12.85
N SER A 386 12.60 -10.31 -12.02
CA SER A 386 12.27 -9.48 -10.85
C SER A 386 13.43 -9.38 -9.85
N TYR A 387 14.20 -10.45 -9.66
CA TYR A 387 15.42 -10.44 -8.83
C TYR A 387 16.48 -9.50 -9.44
N ILE A 388 16.73 -9.59 -10.76
CA ILE A 388 17.67 -8.69 -11.47
C ILE A 388 17.24 -7.23 -11.28
N ARG A 389 15.99 -6.88 -11.58
CA ARG A 389 15.48 -5.51 -11.44
C ARG A 389 15.69 -4.97 -10.03
N ARG A 390 15.40 -5.78 -9.02
CA ARG A 390 15.63 -5.38 -7.63
C ARG A 390 17.10 -5.21 -7.29
N LEU A 391 17.96 -6.12 -7.74
CA LEU A 391 19.40 -6.06 -7.45
C LEU A 391 20.05 -4.83 -8.08
N THR A 392 19.64 -4.48 -9.28
CA THR A 392 20.23 -3.41 -10.09
C THR A 392 19.57 -2.04 -9.90
N GLY A 393 18.37 -2.00 -9.29
CA GLY A 393 17.56 -0.80 -9.17
C GLY A 393 16.68 -0.51 -10.39
N LEU A 394 16.63 -1.38 -11.41
CA LEU A 394 15.79 -1.21 -12.60
C LEU A 394 14.29 -1.24 -12.30
N ASP A 395 13.88 -1.67 -11.10
CA ASP A 395 12.49 -1.61 -10.65
C ASP A 395 12.04 -0.19 -10.24
N TYR A 396 12.96 0.77 -10.12
CA TYR A 396 12.64 2.17 -9.81
C TYR A 396 13.48 3.21 -10.57
N LYS A 397 14.48 2.80 -11.37
CA LYS A 397 15.28 3.67 -12.24
C LYS A 397 15.37 3.07 -13.64
N LYS A 398 15.57 3.91 -14.65
CA LYS A 398 15.75 3.45 -16.05
C LYS A 398 17.14 2.88 -16.33
N VAL A 399 18.14 3.28 -15.57
CA VAL A 399 19.51 2.74 -15.63
C VAL A 399 19.87 2.19 -14.28
N GLY A 400 20.16 0.91 -14.23
CA GLY A 400 20.62 0.19 -13.04
C GLY A 400 22.13 -0.01 -13.05
N THR A 401 22.67 -0.49 -11.93
CA THR A 401 24.08 -0.77 -11.76
C THR A 401 24.32 -2.20 -11.34
N LEU A 402 25.40 -2.79 -11.85
CA LEU A 402 25.94 -4.08 -11.42
C LEU A 402 27.43 -3.96 -11.15
N LYS A 403 27.90 -4.66 -10.13
CA LYS A 403 29.32 -4.74 -9.82
C LYS A 403 29.89 -6.06 -10.32
N VAL A 404 31.01 -5.99 -11.06
CA VAL A 404 31.72 -7.17 -11.52
C VAL A 404 32.24 -7.95 -10.32
N PHE A 405 31.85 -9.22 -10.24
CA PHE A 405 32.29 -10.12 -9.17
C PHE A 405 33.65 -10.76 -9.52
N PHE A 406 33.72 -11.36 -10.73
CA PHE A 406 34.92 -12.06 -11.14
C PHE A 406 35.02 -12.11 -12.67
N THR A 407 36.20 -11.73 -13.19
CA THR A 407 36.55 -11.84 -14.61
C THR A 407 38.08 -11.80 -14.76
N TYR A 408 38.57 -12.37 -15.83
CA TYR A 408 39.97 -12.25 -16.25
C TYR A 408 40.08 -12.43 -17.77
N PRO A 409 41.17 -11.93 -18.42
CA PRO A 409 41.37 -12.08 -19.86
C PRO A 409 41.34 -13.54 -20.32
N GLY A 410 40.43 -13.86 -21.26
CA GLY A 410 40.22 -15.21 -21.78
C GLY A 410 39.22 -16.07 -20.99
N MET A 411 38.56 -15.50 -19.98
CA MET A 411 37.45 -16.16 -19.33
C MET A 411 36.23 -16.24 -20.26
N PRO A 412 35.55 -17.41 -20.37
CA PRO A 412 34.40 -17.57 -21.29
C PRO A 412 33.11 -16.92 -20.83
N MET A 413 33.15 -16.17 -19.74
CA MET A 413 31.99 -15.48 -19.13
C MET A 413 32.45 -14.31 -18.26
N VAL A 414 31.54 -13.40 -17.95
CA VAL A 414 31.71 -12.39 -16.89
C VAL A 414 30.62 -12.63 -15.83
N THR A 415 31.03 -12.57 -14.56
CA THR A 415 30.09 -12.72 -13.44
C THR A 415 29.98 -11.44 -12.62
N PHE A 416 28.78 -11.18 -12.10
CA PHE A 416 28.45 -10.00 -11.31
C PHE A 416 28.01 -10.40 -9.90
N GLU A 417 28.28 -9.50 -8.94
CA GLU A 417 27.89 -9.70 -7.55
C GLU A 417 26.36 -9.85 -7.42
N GLY A 418 25.93 -10.93 -6.76
CA GLY A 418 24.55 -11.18 -6.41
C GLY A 418 24.26 -10.92 -4.95
N ASN A 419 23.00 -10.96 -4.58
CA ASN A 419 22.54 -10.89 -3.20
C ASN A 419 22.01 -12.25 -2.74
N VAL A 420 22.82 -12.98 -1.99
CA VAL A 420 22.53 -14.35 -1.50
C VAL A 420 21.24 -14.42 -0.68
N SER A 421 20.94 -13.37 0.12
CA SER A 421 19.73 -13.31 0.95
C SER A 421 18.47 -13.18 0.08
N GLN A 422 18.47 -12.26 -0.89
CA GLN A 422 17.35 -12.07 -1.81
C GLN A 422 17.17 -13.29 -2.74
N ALA A 423 18.26 -13.96 -3.12
CA ALA A 423 18.23 -15.16 -3.96
C ALA A 423 17.88 -16.45 -3.21
N SER A 424 17.69 -16.39 -1.88
CA SER A 424 17.40 -17.58 -1.05
C SER A 424 16.11 -18.31 -1.43
N THR A 425 15.20 -17.64 -2.12
CA THR A 425 13.90 -18.17 -2.58
C THR A 425 13.83 -18.29 -4.10
N LEU A 426 14.94 -18.08 -4.82
CA LEU A 426 15.00 -18.12 -6.28
C LEU A 426 15.03 -19.58 -6.75
N LEU A 427 13.86 -20.17 -6.92
CA LEU A 427 13.69 -21.53 -7.42
C LEU A 427 14.22 -21.66 -8.84
N PRO A 428 14.54 -22.89 -9.31
CA PRO A 428 14.74 -23.15 -10.73
C PRO A 428 13.54 -22.67 -11.56
N GLU A 429 13.78 -21.76 -12.49
CA GLU A 429 12.86 -21.27 -13.53
C GLU A 429 13.58 -21.37 -14.86
N ALA A 430 12.93 -21.78 -15.94
CA ALA A 430 13.50 -21.84 -17.29
C ALA A 430 15.02 -22.08 -17.30
N THR A 431 15.45 -23.21 -16.74
CA THR A 431 16.88 -23.59 -16.72
C THR A 431 17.37 -23.91 -18.12
N PHE A 432 18.66 -23.69 -18.37
CA PHE A 432 19.23 -23.90 -19.69
C PHE A 432 19.14 -25.37 -20.16
N GLU A 433 18.67 -25.55 -21.38
CA GLU A 433 18.68 -26.82 -22.10
C GLU A 433 19.59 -26.69 -23.34
N GLY A 434 20.32 -27.75 -23.67
CA GLY A 434 21.24 -27.74 -24.81
C GLY A 434 22.48 -26.87 -24.59
N MET A 435 22.85 -26.03 -25.55
CA MET A 435 24.05 -25.19 -25.53
C MET A 435 23.70 -23.80 -24.99
N SER A 436 24.44 -23.32 -23.98
CA SER A 436 24.40 -21.90 -23.60
C SER A 436 25.14 -21.08 -24.65
N ARG A 437 24.50 -20.02 -25.16
CA ARG A 437 24.99 -19.22 -26.28
C ARG A 437 25.73 -17.96 -25.79
N LYS A 438 26.51 -17.36 -26.68
CA LYS A 438 27.16 -16.06 -26.46
C LYS A 438 26.07 -14.99 -26.23
N GLY A 439 26.25 -14.16 -25.20
CA GLY A 439 25.32 -13.09 -24.81
C GLY A 439 24.17 -13.51 -23.90
N GLU A 440 23.95 -14.80 -23.70
CA GLU A 440 22.92 -15.25 -22.75
C GLU A 440 23.27 -14.86 -21.32
N ILE A 441 22.26 -14.37 -20.60
CA ILE A 441 22.32 -13.94 -19.22
C ILE A 441 21.71 -15.03 -18.35
N GLY A 442 22.40 -15.42 -17.30
CA GLY A 442 21.87 -16.38 -16.33
C GLY A 442 22.00 -15.90 -14.90
N VAL A 443 21.18 -16.47 -14.03
CA VAL A 443 21.25 -16.24 -12.59
C VAL A 443 21.35 -17.60 -11.87
N THR A 444 22.34 -17.74 -11.01
CA THR A 444 22.49 -18.94 -10.19
C THR A 444 21.29 -19.05 -9.22
N ASN A 445 20.54 -20.13 -9.31
CA ASN A 445 19.36 -20.35 -8.49
C ASN A 445 19.68 -20.95 -7.11
N MET A 446 18.67 -21.15 -6.26
CA MET A 446 18.86 -21.59 -4.88
C MET A 446 19.42 -23.01 -4.73
N SER A 447 19.50 -23.80 -5.80
CA SER A 447 20.06 -25.17 -5.77
C SER A 447 21.59 -25.19 -5.66
N ARG A 448 22.26 -24.02 -5.78
CA ARG A 448 23.71 -23.87 -5.75
C ARG A 448 24.19 -22.93 -4.65
N PRO A 449 25.45 -23.12 -4.16
CA PRO A 449 26.04 -22.25 -3.14
C PRO A 449 26.14 -20.78 -3.57
N GLY A 450 26.54 -20.51 -4.82
CA GLY A 450 26.66 -19.17 -5.41
C GLY A 450 25.34 -18.52 -5.86
N LYS A 451 24.24 -18.89 -5.22
CA LYS A 451 22.90 -18.38 -5.59
C LYS A 451 22.84 -16.87 -5.64
N GLY A 452 22.21 -16.37 -6.70
CA GLY A 452 22.07 -14.95 -6.98
C GLY A 452 23.18 -14.36 -7.83
N THR A 453 24.30 -15.05 -8.05
CA THR A 453 25.32 -14.60 -9.00
C THR A 453 24.69 -14.47 -10.39
N ILE A 454 24.93 -13.34 -11.06
CA ILE A 454 24.53 -13.11 -12.45
C ILE A 454 25.74 -13.37 -13.34
N GLY A 455 25.53 -13.99 -14.49
CA GLY A 455 26.59 -14.24 -15.45
C GLY A 455 26.15 -13.98 -16.88
N ILE A 456 27.11 -13.57 -17.72
CA ILE A 456 26.94 -13.41 -19.18
C ILE A 456 27.98 -14.27 -19.89
N ARG A 457 27.51 -15.11 -20.83
CA ARG A 457 28.41 -15.94 -21.65
C ARG A 457 29.13 -15.10 -22.71
N LEU A 458 30.44 -15.27 -22.78
CA LEU A 458 31.28 -14.72 -23.86
C LEU A 458 31.52 -15.75 -24.96
N GLU A 459 31.54 -17.04 -24.57
CA GLU A 459 31.73 -18.17 -25.47
C GLU A 459 30.65 -19.22 -25.22
N PRO A 460 30.14 -19.92 -26.24
CA PRO A 460 29.15 -20.97 -26.06
C PRO A 460 29.66 -22.11 -25.16
N SER A 461 28.74 -22.75 -24.43
CA SER A 461 29.08 -23.92 -23.61
C SER A 461 27.97 -24.98 -23.68
N SER A 462 28.37 -26.21 -23.95
CA SER A 462 27.48 -27.37 -23.87
C SER A 462 27.32 -27.92 -22.46
N GLU A 463 28.20 -27.55 -21.53
CA GLU A 463 28.28 -28.10 -20.18
C GLU A 463 27.73 -27.15 -19.11
N PHE A 464 28.09 -25.85 -19.17
CA PHE A 464 27.80 -24.88 -18.13
C PHE A 464 26.84 -23.78 -18.61
N GLY A 465 26.04 -23.27 -17.68
CA GLY A 465 25.22 -22.05 -17.87
C GLY A 465 26.06 -20.77 -17.86
N PRO A 466 25.40 -19.59 -18.04
CA PRO A 466 26.09 -18.29 -18.09
C PRO A 466 26.86 -17.92 -16.84
N THR A 467 26.52 -18.47 -15.69
CA THR A 467 27.21 -18.21 -14.41
C THR A 467 28.39 -19.14 -14.14
N GLY A 468 28.65 -20.09 -15.02
CA GLY A 468 29.67 -21.13 -14.82
C GLY A 468 29.21 -22.30 -13.95
N GLU A 469 28.03 -22.29 -13.45
CA GLU A 469 27.38 -23.43 -12.78
C GLU A 469 26.73 -24.35 -13.82
N GLU A 470 26.40 -25.57 -13.40
CA GLU A 470 25.67 -26.50 -14.26
C GLU A 470 24.33 -25.91 -14.67
N LYS A 471 23.85 -26.28 -15.84
CA LYS A 471 22.64 -25.72 -16.47
C LYS A 471 21.40 -25.69 -15.57
N TYR A 472 21.13 -26.77 -14.82
CA TYR A 472 20.00 -26.82 -13.90
C TYR A 472 20.14 -25.89 -12.69
N GLY A 473 21.36 -25.48 -12.36
CA GLY A 473 21.69 -24.53 -11.31
C GLY A 473 21.59 -23.07 -11.74
N THR A 474 21.33 -22.82 -13.03
CA THR A 474 21.28 -21.48 -13.62
C THR A 474 19.95 -21.26 -14.32
N ASN A 475 19.25 -20.22 -13.93
CA ASN A 475 18.01 -19.76 -14.58
C ASN A 475 18.37 -18.88 -15.79
N ASP A 476 17.67 -19.07 -16.90
CA ASP A 476 17.73 -18.16 -18.05
C ASP A 476 17.06 -16.83 -17.67
N ALA A 477 17.83 -15.77 -17.72
CA ALA A 477 17.35 -14.42 -17.38
C ALA A 477 17.14 -13.52 -18.59
N GLY A 478 17.59 -13.96 -19.77
CA GLY A 478 17.49 -13.19 -21.00
C GLY A 478 18.80 -13.09 -21.78
N VAL A 479 18.92 -12.03 -22.57
CA VAL A 479 20.08 -11.84 -23.46
C VAL A 479 20.56 -10.39 -23.43
N MET A 480 21.87 -10.19 -23.51
CA MET A 480 22.49 -8.88 -23.69
C MET A 480 22.45 -8.49 -25.17
N MET A 481 21.83 -7.35 -25.46
CA MET A 481 21.63 -6.83 -26.82
C MET A 481 22.76 -5.93 -27.29
N SER A 482 23.60 -5.41 -26.39
CA SER A 482 24.77 -4.59 -26.73
C SER A 482 25.93 -5.44 -27.24
N ASP A 483 26.89 -4.79 -27.94
CA ASP A 483 28.11 -5.47 -28.38
C ASP A 483 28.95 -5.92 -27.19
N LEU A 484 29.05 -7.23 -27.06
CA LEU A 484 29.75 -7.89 -25.95
C LEU A 484 31.25 -7.58 -25.92
N GLU A 485 31.88 -7.45 -27.08
CA GLU A 485 33.31 -7.23 -27.15
C GLU A 485 33.72 -5.83 -26.69
N THR A 486 32.96 -4.83 -27.11
CA THR A 486 33.16 -3.44 -26.68
C THR A 486 32.89 -3.28 -25.19
N PHE A 487 31.88 -3.99 -24.66
CA PHE A 487 31.38 -3.78 -23.31
C PHE A 487 32.16 -4.54 -22.23
N LEU A 488 32.59 -5.75 -22.52
CA LEU A 488 33.11 -6.68 -21.53
C LEU A 488 34.64 -6.90 -21.62
N ARG A 489 35.29 -6.33 -22.64
CA ARG A 489 36.72 -6.56 -22.94
C ARG A 489 37.66 -6.12 -21.82
N ASP A 490 37.42 -4.96 -21.24
CA ASP A 490 38.34 -4.28 -20.33
C ASP A 490 37.86 -4.27 -18.87
N LEU A 491 36.81 -5.04 -18.57
CA LEU A 491 36.26 -5.13 -17.23
C LEU A 491 37.22 -5.83 -16.26
N ARG A 492 37.24 -5.33 -15.04
CA ARG A 492 38.00 -5.87 -13.90
C ARG A 492 37.10 -6.17 -12.73
N ASP A 493 37.54 -7.01 -11.84
CA ASP A 493 36.86 -7.28 -10.58
C ASP A 493 36.60 -5.97 -9.82
N GLY A 494 35.33 -5.76 -9.42
CA GLY A 494 34.90 -4.58 -8.71
C GLY A 494 34.45 -3.40 -9.57
N ASP A 495 34.59 -3.44 -10.90
CA ASP A 495 34.09 -2.40 -11.79
C ASP A 495 32.57 -2.32 -11.75
N LEU A 496 32.02 -1.09 -11.88
CA LEU A 496 30.59 -0.85 -12.02
C LEU A 496 30.19 -0.82 -13.51
N VAL A 497 29.17 -1.60 -13.82
CA VAL A 497 28.55 -1.66 -15.15
C VAL A 497 27.15 -1.05 -15.06
N TYR A 498 26.83 -0.15 -15.99
CA TYR A 498 25.50 0.43 -16.12
C TYR A 498 24.69 -0.39 -17.11
N ILE A 499 23.45 -0.68 -16.75
CA ILE A 499 22.55 -1.50 -17.55
C ILE A 499 21.18 -0.82 -17.69
N ARG A 500 20.50 -1.07 -18.79
CA ARG A 500 19.09 -0.71 -19.00
C ARG A 500 18.35 -1.85 -19.68
N GLU A 501 17.04 -1.85 -19.54
CA GLU A 501 16.22 -2.79 -20.28
C GLU A 501 16.05 -2.36 -21.76
N PHE A 502 15.83 -3.36 -22.60
CA PHE A 502 15.51 -3.17 -24.01
C PHE A 502 14.12 -2.53 -24.14
N GLU A 503 14.02 -1.45 -24.93
CA GLU A 503 12.76 -0.78 -25.24
C GLU A 503 12.40 -1.03 -26.72
N SER A 504 11.10 -1.01 -27.05
CA SER A 504 10.58 -1.32 -28.40
C SER A 504 11.09 -0.42 -29.53
N GLY A 505 11.76 0.68 -29.20
CA GLY A 505 12.42 1.60 -30.15
C GLY A 505 13.92 1.35 -30.34
N ASP A 506 14.50 0.43 -29.59
CA ASP A 506 15.92 0.10 -29.72
C ASP A 506 16.15 -0.72 -30.99
N GLU A 507 17.21 -0.37 -31.76
CA GLU A 507 17.67 -1.20 -32.88
C GLU A 507 18.23 -2.51 -32.25
N LYS A 508 17.72 -3.66 -32.71
CA LYS A 508 18.33 -4.95 -32.39
C LYS A 508 19.70 -4.95 -33.03
N ALA A 509 20.76 -4.89 -32.25
CA ALA A 509 22.10 -5.18 -32.73
C ALA A 509 22.03 -6.57 -33.39
N GLU A 510 22.23 -6.66 -34.70
CA GLU A 510 22.36 -7.94 -35.37
C GLU A 510 23.56 -8.64 -34.73
N HIS A 511 23.31 -9.47 -33.75
CA HIS A 511 24.29 -10.49 -33.40
C HIS A 511 24.42 -11.35 -34.66
N LYS A 512 25.45 -11.11 -35.45
CA LYS A 512 25.90 -12.05 -36.46
C LYS A 512 26.18 -13.35 -35.70
N ALA A 513 25.12 -14.14 -35.48
CA ALA A 513 25.25 -15.55 -35.28
C ALA A 513 26.00 -16.03 -36.52
N GLY A 514 27.28 -16.30 -36.36
CA GLY A 514 28.04 -16.98 -37.41
C GLY A 514 27.19 -18.21 -37.73
N GLU A 515 26.59 -18.22 -38.93
CA GLU A 515 26.12 -19.43 -39.56
C GLU A 515 27.33 -20.37 -39.68
N LEU A 516 27.60 -21.11 -38.62
CA LEU A 516 28.31 -22.38 -38.76
C LEU A 516 27.35 -23.26 -39.55
N LYS A 517 27.54 -23.30 -40.89
CA LYS A 517 27.09 -24.43 -41.70
C LYS A 517 27.69 -25.67 -41.01
N VAL A 518 26.86 -26.41 -40.30
CA VAL A 518 27.18 -27.78 -39.91
C VAL A 518 27.05 -28.56 -41.22
N ASP A 519 28.18 -28.84 -41.85
CA ASP A 519 28.26 -29.90 -42.87
C ASP A 519 27.86 -31.18 -42.12
N GLU A 520 26.72 -31.75 -42.55
CA GLU A 520 26.29 -33.08 -42.20
C GLU A 520 27.27 -34.08 -42.84
N GLU A 521 28.47 -34.26 -42.25
CA GLU A 521 29.27 -35.43 -42.53
C GLU A 521 28.94 -36.51 -41.51
N GLU A 522 28.50 -37.63 -42.06
CA GLU A 522 28.17 -38.91 -41.46
C GLU A 522 29.14 -39.31 -40.31
N PHE A 523 28.67 -39.29 -39.08
CA PHE A 523 29.33 -40.05 -38.04
C PHE A 523 28.70 -41.45 -37.93
N ASN A 524 29.35 -42.40 -38.62
CA ASN A 524 29.13 -43.82 -38.43
C ASN A 524 29.59 -44.22 -37.00
N PHE A 525 28.61 -44.53 -36.17
CA PHE A 525 28.85 -45.14 -34.86
C PHE A 525 29.32 -46.59 -35.04
N VAL A 526 30.62 -46.83 -34.89
CA VAL A 526 31.15 -48.21 -34.63
C VAL A 526 30.91 -48.52 -33.15
N SER A 527 29.94 -49.40 -32.91
CA SER A 527 29.65 -49.95 -31.58
C SER A 527 30.81 -50.82 -31.09
N HIS A 528 31.62 -50.36 -30.14
CA HIS A 528 32.48 -51.22 -29.35
C HIS A 528 31.80 -51.63 -28.04
N LYS A 529 31.41 -52.90 -27.93
CA LYS A 529 31.04 -53.53 -26.67
C LYS A 529 32.28 -53.59 -25.76
N PRO A 530 32.20 -53.18 -24.49
CA PRO A 530 33.26 -53.46 -23.54
C PRO A 530 33.24 -54.96 -23.13
N PRO A 531 34.43 -55.58 -22.87
CA PRO A 531 34.51 -56.96 -22.44
C PRO A 531 34.05 -57.12 -20.98
N ALA A 532 33.37 -58.22 -20.73
CA ALA A 532 32.98 -58.67 -19.40
C ALA A 532 34.24 -59.07 -18.60
N GLY A 533 34.42 -58.44 -17.45
CA GLY A 533 35.43 -58.87 -16.46
C GLY A 533 34.73 -59.31 -15.17
N PRO A 534 35.25 -60.28 -14.43
CA PRO A 534 34.52 -61.01 -13.42
C PRO A 534 34.43 -60.32 -12.07
N PHE A 535 33.34 -60.60 -11.42
CA PHE A 535 33.06 -60.32 -10.01
C PHE A 535 34.09 -61.03 -9.09
N VAL A 536 34.69 -60.29 -8.16
CA VAL A 536 34.97 -60.74 -6.79
C VAL A 536 34.65 -59.60 -5.85
#